data_c41184e1934664fa808339d8d507a861
#
_entry.id   c41184e1934664fa808339d8d507a861
#
_cell.length_a   1.000
_cell.length_b   1.000
_cell.length_c   1.000
_cell.angle_alpha   90.00
_cell.angle_beta   90.00
_cell.angle_gamma   90.00
#
_symmetry.space_group_name_H-M   'P 1'
#
loop_
_entity.id
_entity.type
_entity.pdbx_description
1 polymer ?
#
loop_
_entity_poly.entity_id
_entity_poly.type
_entity_poly.pdbx_seq_one_letter_code
_entity_poly.pdbx_strand_id
1 'polypeptide(L)'
;LGETAFEIWATPGHAAGHLCWVAEEARLAAVGDVVFVMGCGRLFGDTAPQMWRSLSRIATLPDDVTLITGHDYTASNARFARAVEPGNAAIAERADEAERRAAAGTFWALTTVGEEKRTNPFLRAGEPAMMATLGQSDPGASFARLRQMKNDFRG
;
A
#
# COMPACT_ATOMS: atom_id res chain seq x y z
N LEU A 1 -16.48 6.96 16.81
CA LEU A 1 -15.89 6.53 18.07
C LEU A 1 -15.73 7.75 18.96
N GLY A 2 -16.39 7.79 20.11
CA GLY A 2 -16.54 9.06 20.80
C GLY A 2 -17.29 10.05 19.91
N GLU A 3 -16.76 11.26 19.73
CA GLU A 3 -17.33 12.29 18.84
C GLU A 3 -16.74 12.25 17.41
N THR A 4 -15.75 11.38 17.15
CA THR A 4 -15.14 11.27 15.82
C THR A 4 -16.08 10.59 14.84
N ALA A 5 -16.47 11.29 13.79
CA ALA A 5 -17.23 10.74 12.67
C ALA A 5 -16.31 9.94 11.72
N PHE A 6 -16.81 8.80 11.25
CA PHE A 6 -16.13 7.98 10.25
C PHE A 6 -17.03 7.81 9.03
N GLU A 7 -16.47 8.02 7.85
CA GLU A 7 -17.05 7.54 6.61
C GLU A 7 -16.65 6.09 6.38
N ILE A 8 -17.61 5.30 5.89
CA ILE A 8 -17.35 3.91 5.52
C ILE A 8 -17.17 3.83 4.01
N TRP A 9 -15.98 3.42 3.60
CA TRP A 9 -15.65 3.25 2.19
C TRP A 9 -15.64 1.77 1.81
N ALA A 10 -16.47 1.39 0.84
CA ALA A 10 -16.32 0.08 0.20
C ALA A 10 -15.01 0.07 -0.61
N THR A 11 -14.13 -0.84 -0.27
CA THR A 11 -12.78 -0.98 -0.82
C THR A 11 -12.49 -2.43 -1.22
N PRO A 12 -13.27 -2.98 -2.18
CA PRO A 12 -13.07 -4.35 -2.63
C PRO A 12 -11.69 -4.53 -3.27
N GLY A 13 -11.19 -5.76 -3.26
CA GLY A 13 -9.90 -6.12 -3.85
C GLY A 13 -9.17 -7.19 -3.06
N HIS A 14 -8.91 -6.96 -1.77
CA HIS A 14 -8.45 -8.02 -0.88
C HIS A 14 -9.57 -9.05 -0.63
N ALA A 15 -10.76 -8.56 -0.31
CA ALA A 15 -11.99 -9.35 -0.17
C ALA A 15 -13.19 -8.54 -0.68
N ALA A 16 -14.21 -9.20 -1.21
CA ALA A 16 -15.38 -8.56 -1.86
C ALA A 16 -16.11 -7.57 -0.93
N GLY A 17 -16.23 -7.89 0.35
CA GLY A 17 -16.90 -7.06 1.35
C GLY A 17 -15.96 -6.14 2.15
N HIS A 18 -14.72 -5.92 1.70
CA HIS A 18 -13.75 -5.13 2.45
C HIS A 18 -14.19 -3.67 2.59
N LEU A 19 -14.05 -3.12 3.81
CA LEU A 19 -14.40 -1.76 4.18
C LEU A 19 -13.20 -1.05 4.81
N CYS A 20 -13.02 0.22 4.46
CA CYS A 20 -12.15 1.15 5.18
C CYS A 20 -12.99 2.14 5.99
N TRP A 21 -12.46 2.58 7.12
CA TRP A 21 -13.07 3.57 8.00
C TRP A 21 -12.22 4.84 7.94
N VAL A 22 -12.78 5.93 7.42
CA VAL A 22 -12.05 7.16 7.14
C VAL A 22 -12.60 8.28 8.01
N ALA A 23 -11.74 8.90 8.81
CA ALA A 23 -12.01 10.11 9.58
C ALA A 23 -11.04 11.21 9.14
N GLU A 24 -11.34 11.84 8.01
CA GLU A 24 -10.42 12.79 7.36
C GLU A 24 -10.11 13.98 8.24
N GLU A 25 -11.11 14.52 8.96
CA GLU A 25 -10.90 15.61 9.92
C GLU A 25 -9.94 15.24 11.06
N ALA A 26 -9.96 13.97 11.49
CA ALA A 26 -9.03 13.42 12.48
C ALA A 26 -7.71 12.95 11.87
N ARG A 27 -7.50 13.13 10.56
CA ARG A 27 -6.31 12.65 9.83
C ARG A 27 -6.03 11.17 10.05
N LEU A 28 -7.07 10.34 10.00
CA LEU A 28 -6.98 8.91 10.31
C LEU A 28 -7.82 8.09 9.34
N ALA A 29 -7.26 6.96 8.87
CA ALA A 29 -8.00 5.96 8.11
C ALA A 29 -7.58 4.54 8.52
N ALA A 30 -8.53 3.73 8.98
CA ALA A 30 -8.31 2.30 9.17
C ALA A 30 -8.54 1.59 7.82
N VAL A 31 -7.45 1.15 7.20
CA VAL A 31 -7.45 0.63 5.82
C VAL A 31 -7.34 -0.89 5.75
N GLY A 32 -7.17 -1.55 6.90
CA GLY A 32 -7.11 -3.00 6.98
C GLY A 32 -6.11 -3.60 6.00
N ASP A 33 -6.58 -4.55 5.19
CA ASP A 33 -5.73 -5.32 4.28
C ASP A 33 -5.73 -4.78 2.83
N VAL A 34 -6.25 -3.58 2.58
CA VAL A 34 -6.10 -2.92 1.29
C VAL A 34 -4.71 -2.32 1.15
N VAL A 35 -4.24 -1.60 2.18
CA VAL A 35 -2.89 -1.01 2.20
C VAL A 35 -2.11 -1.57 3.38
N PHE A 36 -0.85 -1.93 3.15
CA PHE A 36 0.15 -2.20 4.17
C PHE A 36 1.31 -1.21 4.03
N VAL A 37 2.12 -1.08 5.06
CA VAL A 37 3.37 -0.33 4.94
C VAL A 37 4.20 -0.90 3.78
N MET A 38 4.45 -0.07 2.76
CA MET A 38 5.14 -0.40 1.51
C MET A 38 4.50 -1.56 0.71
N GLY A 39 3.21 -1.84 0.90
CA GLY A 39 2.56 -2.99 0.28
C GLY A 39 1.04 -2.90 0.19
N CYS A 40 0.44 -3.98 -0.27
CA CYS A 40 -1.02 -4.16 -0.28
C CYS A 40 -1.40 -5.63 -0.08
N GLY A 41 -2.66 -5.88 0.25
CA GLY A 41 -3.20 -7.22 0.41
C GLY A 41 -3.16 -8.07 -0.86
N ARG A 42 -3.20 -9.39 -0.68
CA ARG A 42 -3.45 -10.34 -1.78
C ARG A 42 -4.90 -10.23 -2.22
N LEU A 43 -5.18 -10.73 -3.41
CA LEU A 43 -6.53 -10.79 -3.96
C LEU A 43 -7.15 -12.16 -3.59
N PHE A 44 -8.23 -12.16 -2.81
CA PHE A 44 -8.99 -13.35 -2.44
C PHE A 44 -10.40 -13.28 -3.05
N GLY A 45 -10.49 -13.72 -4.32
CA GLY A 45 -11.76 -13.76 -5.04
C GLY A 45 -12.13 -12.48 -5.80
N ASP A 46 -11.46 -11.37 -5.54
CA ASP A 46 -11.63 -10.11 -6.27
C ASP A 46 -10.57 -9.93 -7.37
N THR A 47 -10.72 -8.88 -8.17
CA THR A 47 -9.89 -8.61 -9.34
C THR A 47 -8.88 -7.49 -9.09
N ALA A 48 -7.77 -7.52 -9.83
CA ALA A 48 -6.77 -6.46 -9.80
C ALA A 48 -7.35 -5.07 -10.12
N PRO A 49 -8.25 -4.88 -11.09
CA PRO A 49 -8.90 -3.60 -11.31
C PRO A 49 -9.74 -3.09 -10.12
N GLN A 50 -10.38 -3.97 -9.35
CA GLN A 50 -11.10 -3.57 -8.14
C GLN A 50 -10.15 -3.07 -7.07
N MET A 51 -9.08 -3.83 -6.80
CA MET A 51 -8.06 -3.43 -5.83
C MET A 51 -7.37 -2.13 -6.22
N TRP A 52 -7.04 -1.96 -7.51
CA TRP A 52 -6.46 -0.71 -8.01
C TRP A 52 -7.37 0.50 -7.76
N ARG A 53 -8.67 0.38 -8.01
CA ARG A 53 -9.63 1.45 -7.70
C ARG A 53 -9.66 1.78 -6.21
N SER A 54 -9.62 0.76 -5.35
CA SER A 54 -9.60 0.96 -3.89
C SER A 54 -8.33 1.66 -3.42
N LEU A 55 -7.16 1.25 -3.91
CA LEU A 55 -5.87 1.89 -3.64
C LEU A 55 -5.83 3.33 -4.15
N SER A 56 -6.28 3.55 -5.39
CA SER A 56 -6.34 4.90 -6.00
C SER A 56 -7.25 5.83 -5.20
N ARG A 57 -8.38 5.33 -4.68
CA ARG A 57 -9.26 6.11 -3.81
C ARG A 57 -8.57 6.48 -2.49
N ILE A 58 -7.87 5.55 -1.83
CA ILE A 58 -7.12 5.85 -0.60
C ILE A 58 -6.02 6.88 -0.89
N ALA A 59 -5.37 6.79 -2.03
CA ALA A 59 -4.34 7.76 -2.44
C ALA A 59 -4.89 9.18 -2.70
N THR A 60 -6.21 9.40 -2.77
CA THR A 60 -6.78 10.76 -2.85
C THR A 60 -6.82 11.48 -1.50
N LEU A 61 -6.68 10.76 -0.39
CA LEU A 61 -6.61 11.37 0.93
C LEU A 61 -5.40 12.31 1.06
N PRO A 62 -5.47 13.34 1.92
CA PRO A 62 -4.32 14.20 2.23
C PRO A 62 -3.09 13.40 2.69
N ASP A 63 -1.90 13.88 2.35
CA ASP A 63 -0.64 13.18 2.60
C ASP A 63 -0.34 12.95 4.09
N ASP A 64 -0.89 13.76 4.97
CA ASP A 64 -0.73 13.68 6.43
C ASP A 64 -1.74 12.74 7.12
N VAL A 65 -2.67 12.14 6.37
CA VAL A 65 -3.59 11.14 6.93
C VAL A 65 -2.82 9.88 7.31
N THR A 66 -2.94 9.50 8.58
CA THR A 66 -2.37 8.26 9.11
C THR A 66 -3.21 7.05 8.68
N LEU A 67 -2.57 6.07 8.09
CA LEU A 67 -3.16 4.79 7.70
C LEU A 67 -2.89 3.74 8.79
N ILE A 68 -3.94 3.10 9.30
CA ILE A 68 -3.85 1.95 10.21
C ILE A 68 -4.05 0.70 9.37
N THR A 69 -3.02 -0.12 9.26
CA THR A 69 -3.04 -1.36 8.46
C THR A 69 -3.42 -2.57 9.31
N GLY A 70 -3.95 -3.62 8.67
CA GLY A 70 -4.40 -4.83 9.38
C GLY A 70 -3.26 -5.71 9.88
N HIS A 71 -2.11 -5.69 9.21
CA HIS A 71 -0.97 -6.56 9.51
C HIS A 71 0.36 -5.83 9.30
N ASP A 72 1.41 -6.31 9.97
CA ASP A 72 2.79 -5.92 9.71
C ASP A 72 3.48 -6.94 8.80
N TYR A 73 3.56 -6.60 7.52
CA TYR A 73 4.36 -7.31 6.52
C TYR A 73 5.50 -6.43 6.00
N THR A 74 5.87 -5.39 6.75
CA THR A 74 6.72 -4.30 6.31
C THR A 74 8.08 -4.78 5.81
N ALA A 75 8.78 -5.63 6.54
CA ALA A 75 10.10 -6.12 6.12
C ALA A 75 10.07 -6.84 4.76
N SER A 76 9.07 -7.72 4.54
CA SER A 76 8.91 -8.41 3.26
C SER A 76 8.48 -7.46 2.13
N ASN A 77 7.63 -6.48 2.45
CA ASN A 77 7.19 -5.48 1.47
C ASN A 77 8.34 -4.56 1.07
N ALA A 78 9.15 -4.13 2.03
CA ALA A 78 10.30 -3.27 1.82
C ALA A 78 11.37 -3.92 0.90
N ARG A 79 11.67 -5.21 1.13
CA ARG A 79 12.55 -5.96 0.23
C ARG A 79 12.01 -6.02 -1.20
N PHE A 80 10.72 -6.24 -1.36
CA PHE A 80 10.08 -6.22 -2.67
C PHE A 80 10.13 -4.84 -3.32
N ALA A 81 9.77 -3.77 -2.58
CA ALA A 81 9.81 -2.40 -3.08
C ALA A 81 11.22 -2.02 -3.58
N ARG A 82 12.26 -2.37 -2.81
CA ARG A 82 13.66 -2.15 -3.19
C ARG A 82 14.04 -2.92 -4.47
N ALA A 83 13.53 -4.13 -4.64
CA ALA A 83 13.78 -4.92 -5.86
C ALA A 83 13.09 -4.33 -7.10
N VAL A 84 11.91 -3.73 -6.94
CA VAL A 84 11.14 -3.09 -8.03
C VAL A 84 11.72 -1.74 -8.43
N GLU A 85 12.11 -0.91 -7.47
CA GLU A 85 12.64 0.45 -7.70
C GLU A 85 14.00 0.64 -6.99
N PRO A 86 15.06 -0.04 -7.43
CA PRO A 86 16.36 -0.02 -6.73
C PRO A 86 17.03 1.36 -6.69
N GLY A 87 16.62 2.27 -7.58
CA GLY A 87 17.11 3.65 -7.62
C GLY A 87 16.33 4.64 -6.76
N ASN A 88 15.25 4.21 -6.07
CA ASN A 88 14.45 5.10 -5.25
C ASN A 88 15.05 5.22 -3.84
N ALA A 89 15.68 6.37 -3.56
CA ALA A 89 16.35 6.60 -2.28
C ALA A 89 15.39 6.55 -1.08
N ALA A 90 14.14 7.03 -1.23
CA ALA A 90 13.15 6.98 -0.16
C ALA A 90 12.75 5.52 0.19
N ILE A 91 12.67 4.66 -0.82
CA ILE A 91 12.45 3.22 -0.60
C ILE A 91 13.67 2.60 0.09
N ALA A 92 14.88 2.95 -0.32
CA ALA A 92 16.09 2.40 0.29
C ALA A 92 16.17 2.74 1.78
N GLU A 93 15.99 4.02 2.14
CA GLU A 93 16.00 4.48 3.53
C GLU A 93 14.92 3.78 4.39
N ARG A 94 13.70 3.72 3.86
CA ARG A 94 12.57 3.11 4.56
C ARG A 94 12.71 1.59 4.70
N ALA A 95 13.34 0.93 3.73
CA ALA A 95 13.64 -0.49 3.81
C ALA A 95 14.72 -0.80 4.85
N ASP A 96 15.75 0.05 4.98
CA ASP A 96 16.75 -0.10 6.05
C ASP A 96 16.11 0.05 7.44
N GLU A 97 15.16 0.97 7.59
CA GLU A 97 14.38 1.11 8.83
C GLU A 97 13.50 -0.12 9.09
N ALA A 98 12.87 -0.67 8.05
CA ALA A 98 12.05 -1.87 8.17
C ALA A 98 12.87 -3.08 8.66
N GLU A 99 14.09 -3.23 8.16
CA GLU A 99 15.01 -4.28 8.60
C GLU A 99 15.44 -4.08 10.06
N ARG A 100 15.78 -2.83 10.47
CA ARG A 100 16.13 -2.53 11.86
C ARG A 100 14.99 -2.85 12.82
N ARG A 101 13.74 -2.46 12.48
CA ARG A 101 12.55 -2.73 13.30
C ARG A 101 12.25 -4.21 13.38
N ALA A 102 12.33 -4.93 12.28
CA ALA A 102 12.15 -6.38 12.26
C ALA A 102 13.18 -7.11 13.16
N ALA A 103 14.45 -6.71 13.09
CA ALA A 103 15.50 -7.25 13.93
C ALA A 103 15.28 -6.96 15.43
N ALA A 104 14.66 -5.81 15.74
CA ALA A 104 14.30 -5.42 17.11
C ALA A 104 12.97 -6.01 17.60
N GLY A 105 12.24 -6.74 16.76
CA GLY A 105 10.89 -7.24 17.06
C GLY A 105 9.84 -6.12 17.23
N THR A 106 10.08 -4.96 16.64
CA THR A 106 9.18 -3.79 16.74
C THR A 106 8.12 -3.85 15.67
N PHE A 107 6.86 -3.88 16.09
CA PHE A 107 5.69 -3.87 15.18
C PHE A 107 5.54 -2.53 14.45
N TRP A 108 5.25 -2.60 13.14
CA TRP A 108 5.07 -1.41 12.30
C TRP A 108 3.86 -1.55 11.38
N ALA A 109 2.71 -1.05 11.83
CA ALA A 109 1.44 -1.08 11.09
C ALA A 109 0.80 0.31 10.93
N LEU A 110 1.56 1.37 11.17
CA LEU A 110 1.14 2.76 10.96
C LEU A 110 2.04 3.41 9.92
N THR A 111 1.43 4.16 9.00
CA THR A 111 2.10 4.91 7.96
C THR A 111 1.27 6.13 7.60
N THR A 112 1.71 6.95 6.66
CA THR A 112 0.89 8.04 6.11
C THR A 112 0.67 7.86 4.61
N VAL A 113 -0.39 8.49 4.10
CA VAL A 113 -0.68 8.50 2.65
C VAL A 113 0.53 9.01 1.86
N GLY A 114 1.16 10.09 2.33
CA GLY A 114 2.35 10.67 1.67
C GLY A 114 3.56 9.75 1.67
N GLU A 115 3.79 8.99 2.76
CA GLU A 115 4.86 7.98 2.78
C GLU A 115 4.58 6.86 1.79
N GLU A 116 3.35 6.37 1.73
CA GLU A 116 2.98 5.32 0.79
C GLU A 116 3.06 5.79 -0.67
N LYS A 117 2.66 7.01 -0.98
CA LYS A 117 2.85 7.58 -2.33
C LYS A 117 4.32 7.64 -2.76
N ARG A 118 5.23 7.86 -1.82
CA ARG A 118 6.68 7.91 -2.14
C ARG A 118 7.34 6.54 -2.23
N THR A 119 6.85 5.54 -1.49
CA THR A 119 7.61 4.30 -1.23
C THR A 119 6.87 3.01 -1.49
N ASN A 120 5.54 3.05 -1.71
CA ASN A 120 4.75 1.85 -1.95
C ASN A 120 4.59 1.61 -3.46
N PRO A 121 5.19 0.56 -4.04
CA PRO A 121 5.09 0.29 -5.47
C PRO A 121 3.65 0.16 -5.97
N PHE A 122 2.74 -0.32 -5.13
CA PHE A 122 1.35 -0.54 -5.50
C PHE A 122 0.56 0.78 -5.61
N LEU A 123 0.82 1.77 -4.75
CA LEU A 123 0.24 3.10 -4.88
C LEU A 123 0.87 3.87 -6.05
N ARG A 124 2.12 3.55 -6.38
CA ARG A 124 2.89 4.14 -7.47
C ARG A 124 2.68 3.46 -8.82
N ALA A 125 1.83 2.43 -8.89
CA ALA A 125 1.60 1.65 -10.11
C ALA A 125 1.17 2.48 -11.33
N GLY A 126 0.51 3.63 -11.11
CA GLY A 126 0.11 4.56 -12.16
C GLY A 126 1.17 5.60 -12.55
N GLU A 127 2.33 5.62 -11.91
CA GLU A 127 3.39 6.57 -12.29
C GLU A 127 4.04 6.20 -13.63
N PRO A 128 4.28 7.18 -14.51
CA PRO A 128 4.85 6.91 -15.83
C PRO A 128 6.14 6.10 -15.81
N ALA A 129 7.03 6.38 -14.85
CA ALA A 129 8.30 5.65 -14.70
C ALA A 129 8.06 4.19 -14.30
N MET A 130 7.10 3.91 -13.41
CA MET A 130 6.73 2.57 -13.00
C MET A 130 6.11 1.80 -14.17
N MET A 131 5.16 2.41 -14.88
CA MET A 131 4.52 1.79 -16.04
C MET A 131 5.56 1.46 -17.13
N ALA A 132 6.49 2.38 -17.41
CA ALA A 132 7.58 2.13 -18.37
C ALA A 132 8.48 0.96 -17.94
N THR A 133 8.87 0.90 -16.67
CA THR A 133 9.67 -0.20 -16.10
C THR A 133 8.99 -1.55 -16.25
N LEU A 134 7.67 -1.58 -16.09
CA LEU A 134 6.86 -2.80 -16.16
C LEU A 134 6.40 -3.14 -17.59
N GLY A 135 6.69 -2.27 -18.58
CA GLY A 135 6.21 -2.43 -19.96
C GLY A 135 4.69 -2.33 -20.09
N GLN A 136 4.06 -1.50 -19.25
CA GLN A 136 2.62 -1.32 -19.23
C GLN A 136 2.22 0.09 -19.68
N SER A 137 1.04 0.22 -20.27
CA SER A 137 0.46 1.50 -20.68
C SER A 137 -0.79 1.90 -19.91
N ASP A 138 -1.22 1.04 -18.98
CA ASP A 138 -2.40 1.22 -18.14
C ASP A 138 -2.06 1.00 -16.66
N PRO A 139 -2.48 1.90 -15.75
CA PRO A 139 -2.18 1.78 -14.32
C PRO A 139 -2.72 0.49 -13.67
N GLY A 140 -3.89 0.03 -14.07
CA GLY A 140 -4.47 -1.20 -13.53
C GLY A 140 -3.69 -2.44 -13.98
N ALA A 141 -3.20 -2.46 -15.23
CA ALA A 141 -2.33 -3.52 -15.74
C ALA A 141 -0.97 -3.49 -15.03
N SER A 142 -0.43 -2.30 -14.77
CA SER A 142 0.79 -2.10 -13.98
C SER A 142 0.63 -2.64 -12.56
N PHE A 143 -0.46 -2.30 -11.89
CA PHE A 143 -0.80 -2.86 -10.57
C PHE A 143 -0.91 -4.39 -10.61
N ALA A 144 -1.63 -4.96 -11.59
CA ALA A 144 -1.79 -6.41 -11.72
C ALA A 144 -0.44 -7.11 -11.88
N ARG A 145 0.47 -6.52 -12.69
CA ARG A 145 1.83 -7.02 -12.87
C ARG A 145 2.63 -6.99 -11.57
N LEU A 146 2.60 -5.88 -10.83
CA LEU A 146 3.25 -5.75 -9.51
C LEU A 146 2.71 -6.78 -8.52
N ARG A 147 1.38 -6.99 -8.48
CA ARG A 147 0.79 -7.96 -7.57
C ARG A 147 1.24 -9.39 -7.90
N GLN A 148 1.32 -9.75 -9.19
CA GLN A 148 1.86 -11.04 -9.60
C GLN A 148 3.33 -11.17 -9.21
N MET A 149 4.16 -10.16 -9.50
CA MET A 149 5.58 -10.17 -9.11
C MET A 149 5.77 -10.37 -7.60
N LYS A 150 4.94 -9.69 -6.77
CA LYS A 150 5.00 -9.86 -5.31
C LYS A 150 4.56 -11.26 -4.86
N ASN A 151 3.59 -11.87 -5.54
CA ASN A 151 3.17 -13.24 -5.23
C ASN A 151 4.29 -14.26 -5.48
N ASP A 152 5.11 -14.01 -6.48
CA ASP A 152 6.23 -14.88 -6.90
C ASP A 152 7.55 -14.55 -6.16
N PHE A 153 7.61 -13.38 -5.50
CA PHE A 153 8.82 -12.90 -4.80
C PHE A 153 9.17 -13.78 -3.59
N ARG A 154 10.44 -14.16 -3.50
CA ARG A 154 10.98 -15.06 -2.46
C ARG A 154 12.08 -14.42 -1.59
N GLY A 155 12.28 -13.08 -1.74
CA GLY A 155 13.26 -12.31 -0.95
C GLY A 155 12.77 -11.88 0.44
#